data_71b7d52d99595b6003d8543ee3ca2dbe
#
_entry.id   71b7d52d99595b6003d8543ee3ca2dbe
#
_cell.length_a   1.000
_cell.length_b   1.000
_cell.length_c   1.000
_cell.angle_alpha   90.00
_cell.angle_beta   90.00
_cell.angle_gamma   90.00
#
_symmetry.space_group_name_H-M   'P 1'
#
loop_
_entity.id
_entity.type
_entity.pdbx_description
1 polymer ?
#
loop_
_entity_poly.entity_id
_entity_poly.type
_entity_poly.pdbx_seq_one_letter_code
_entity_poly.pdbx_strand_id
1 'polypeptide(L)'
;MSMMDALQQRRTYYNINKELPVSIEEVRSLVDQLTELVPDAFNMKSGRIVTVSGSRQDALWDAIYDVFEGKVAREKIDSFRAGAGTILYFYDRSVVAAMQEQFPLYAENFPVWANHSSAMLQLAIWSSLRELGIGASLQHYNPVIDARVRELFDLPEEYVIVAG
;
A
#
# COMPACT_ATOMS: atom_id res chain seq x y z
N MET A 1 2.14 -2.33 -23.47
CA MET A 1 2.15 -0.90 -23.05
C MET A 1 3.55 -0.57 -22.55
N SER A 2 4.11 0.56 -22.94
CA SER A 2 5.41 0.98 -22.42
C SER A 2 5.27 1.60 -21.02
N MET A 3 6.37 1.72 -20.28
CA MET A 3 6.37 2.41 -18.98
C MET A 3 5.86 3.86 -19.12
N MET A 4 6.22 4.53 -20.21
CA MET A 4 5.74 5.90 -20.48
C MET A 4 4.23 5.96 -20.69
N ASP A 5 3.68 4.99 -21.42
CA ASP A 5 2.23 4.91 -21.63
C ASP A 5 1.50 4.67 -20.30
N ALA A 6 2.01 3.75 -19.48
CA ALA A 6 1.44 3.46 -18.17
C ALA A 6 1.43 4.69 -17.26
N LEU A 7 2.54 5.43 -17.20
CA LEU A 7 2.65 6.66 -16.42
C LEU A 7 1.70 7.75 -16.94
N GLN A 8 1.55 7.89 -18.26
CA GLN A 8 0.65 8.87 -18.85
C GLN A 8 -0.82 8.54 -18.60
N GLN A 9 -1.18 7.25 -18.61
CA GLN A 9 -2.57 6.79 -18.44
C GLN A 9 -2.97 6.63 -16.97
N ARG A 10 -2.00 6.41 -16.07
CA ARG A 10 -2.28 6.36 -14.63
C ARG A 10 -2.84 7.71 -14.16
N ARG A 11 -3.98 7.67 -13.50
CA ARG A 11 -4.63 8.83 -12.87
C ARG A 11 -5.12 8.43 -11.49
N THR A 12 -5.41 9.41 -10.64
CA THR A 12 -6.14 9.20 -9.42
C THR A 12 -7.63 9.07 -9.75
N TYR A 13 -8.14 7.85 -9.63
CA TYR A 13 -9.55 7.55 -9.87
C TYR A 13 -10.29 7.52 -8.54
N TYR A 14 -11.18 8.49 -8.33
CA TYR A 14 -12.00 8.57 -7.11
C TYR A 14 -13.30 7.79 -7.22
N ASN A 15 -13.84 7.64 -8.43
CA ASN A 15 -15.06 6.90 -8.66
C ASN A 15 -14.72 5.47 -9.07
N ILE A 16 -14.42 4.66 -8.04
CA ILE A 16 -14.07 3.24 -8.19
C ILE A 16 -15.24 2.35 -7.78
N ASN A 17 -15.23 1.11 -8.22
CA ASN A 17 -16.25 0.11 -7.94
C ASN A 17 -15.63 -1.27 -7.72
N LYS A 18 -16.48 -2.27 -7.48
CA LYS A 18 -16.05 -3.67 -7.19
C LYS A 18 -15.77 -4.50 -8.44
N GLU A 19 -15.99 -3.97 -9.63
CA GLU A 19 -15.74 -4.68 -10.88
C GLU A 19 -14.25 -4.64 -11.23
N LEU A 20 -13.71 -5.82 -11.52
CA LEU A 20 -12.32 -5.97 -11.98
C LEU A 20 -12.31 -6.60 -13.38
N PRO A 21 -11.47 -6.12 -14.30
CA PRO A 21 -11.29 -6.73 -15.61
C PRO A 21 -10.50 -8.05 -15.56
N VAL A 22 -9.85 -8.33 -14.44
CA VAL A 22 -9.07 -9.55 -14.16
C VAL A 22 -9.45 -10.11 -12.79
N SER A 23 -9.03 -11.34 -12.49
CA SER A 23 -9.27 -11.92 -11.16
C SER A 23 -8.48 -11.25 -10.06
N ILE A 24 -8.95 -11.35 -8.82
CA ILE A 24 -8.21 -10.82 -7.66
C ILE A 24 -6.89 -11.57 -7.45
N GLU A 25 -6.82 -12.83 -7.86
CA GLU A 25 -5.62 -13.66 -7.82
C GLU A 25 -4.56 -13.13 -8.79
N GLU A 26 -4.95 -12.67 -9.97
CA GLU A 26 -4.04 -12.02 -10.92
C GLU A 26 -3.50 -10.71 -10.37
N VAL A 27 -4.34 -9.91 -9.70
CA VAL A 27 -3.89 -8.68 -9.01
C VAL A 27 -2.87 -9.01 -7.92
N ARG A 28 -3.15 -10.01 -7.08
CA ARG A 28 -2.22 -10.45 -6.03
C ARG A 28 -0.90 -10.94 -6.60
N SER A 29 -0.94 -11.75 -7.64
CA SER A 29 0.27 -12.25 -8.32
C SER A 29 1.12 -11.10 -8.87
N LEU A 30 0.48 -10.09 -9.47
CA LEU A 30 1.17 -8.89 -9.95
C LEU A 30 1.85 -8.13 -8.80
N VAL A 31 1.13 -7.93 -7.70
CA VAL A 31 1.65 -7.24 -6.51
C VAL A 31 2.85 -7.99 -5.92
N ASP A 32 2.75 -9.32 -5.79
CA ASP A 32 3.84 -10.15 -5.28
C ASP A 32 5.09 -10.06 -6.17
N GLN A 33 4.92 -10.16 -7.48
CA GLN A 33 6.04 -10.04 -8.44
C GLN A 33 6.71 -8.67 -8.35
N LEU A 34 5.94 -7.59 -8.30
CA LEU A 34 6.49 -6.23 -8.20
C LEU A 34 7.20 -6.00 -6.86
N THR A 35 6.68 -6.56 -5.77
CA THR A 35 7.32 -6.48 -4.46
C THR A 35 8.71 -7.12 -4.47
N GLU A 36 8.90 -8.20 -5.22
CA GLU A 36 10.21 -8.84 -5.38
C GLU A 36 11.15 -8.08 -6.34
N LEU A 37 10.60 -7.43 -7.37
CA LEU A 37 11.38 -6.80 -8.44
C LEU A 37 11.82 -5.37 -8.11
N VAL A 38 11.01 -4.61 -7.37
CA VAL A 38 11.33 -3.23 -7.03
C VAL A 38 12.50 -3.19 -6.05
N PRO A 39 13.56 -2.42 -6.35
CA PRO A 39 14.77 -2.42 -5.54
C PRO A 39 14.58 -1.72 -4.19
N ASP A 40 15.38 -2.16 -3.23
CA ASP A 40 15.50 -1.53 -1.93
C ASP A 40 17.00 -1.31 -1.61
N ALA A 41 17.30 -0.30 -0.79
CA ALA A 41 18.67 0.01 -0.40
C ALA A 41 19.33 -1.19 0.24
N PHE A 42 20.58 -1.46 -0.14
CA PHE A 42 21.36 -2.63 0.33
C PHE A 42 20.65 -3.96 0.10
N ASN A 43 19.68 -4.00 -0.81
CA ASN A 43 18.81 -5.17 -1.01
C ASN A 43 18.19 -5.68 0.31
N MET A 44 17.85 -4.76 1.21
CA MET A 44 17.37 -5.13 2.55
C MET A 44 15.96 -5.71 2.57
N LYS A 45 15.21 -5.54 1.48
CA LYS A 45 13.83 -6.08 1.36
C LYS A 45 12.94 -5.73 2.54
N SER A 46 12.87 -4.44 2.85
CA SER A 46 12.07 -3.93 3.96
C SER A 46 10.57 -3.85 3.66
N GLY A 47 10.18 -3.81 2.38
CA GLY A 47 8.79 -3.66 1.96
C GLY A 47 7.90 -4.83 2.39
N ARG A 48 6.67 -4.51 2.82
CA ARG A 48 5.61 -5.49 3.11
C ARG A 48 4.31 -4.98 2.53
N ILE A 49 3.53 -5.90 2.00
CA ILE A 49 2.23 -5.58 1.37
C ILE A 49 1.15 -6.44 1.99
N VAL A 50 0.00 -5.82 2.21
CA VAL A 50 -1.24 -6.54 2.55
C VAL A 50 -2.29 -6.19 1.52
N THR A 51 -2.76 -7.17 0.77
CA THR A 51 -3.86 -7.03 -0.19
C THR A 51 -5.17 -7.39 0.48
N VAL A 52 -6.09 -6.43 0.55
CA VAL A 52 -7.39 -6.56 1.19
C VAL A 52 -8.48 -6.61 0.12
N SER A 53 -9.42 -7.55 0.23
CA SER A 53 -10.53 -7.70 -0.73
C SER A 53 -11.75 -8.35 -0.08
N GLY A 54 -12.87 -8.38 -0.79
CA GLY A 54 -14.12 -8.98 -0.32
C GLY A 54 -14.68 -8.27 0.92
N SER A 55 -15.21 -9.03 1.88
CA SER A 55 -15.77 -8.47 3.12
C SER A 55 -14.74 -7.72 3.98
N ARG A 56 -13.46 -8.04 3.84
CA ARG A 56 -12.39 -7.36 4.56
C ARG A 56 -12.15 -5.95 4.04
N GLN A 57 -12.43 -5.68 2.76
CA GLN A 57 -12.43 -4.32 2.20
C GLN A 57 -13.42 -3.41 2.93
N ASP A 58 -14.63 -3.89 3.12
CA ASP A 58 -15.66 -3.15 3.84
C ASP A 58 -15.27 -2.94 5.31
N ALA A 59 -14.77 -3.99 5.97
CA ALA A 59 -14.33 -3.92 7.36
C ALA A 59 -13.16 -2.94 7.56
N LEU A 60 -12.22 -2.89 6.63
CA LEU A 60 -11.09 -1.96 6.68
C LEU A 60 -11.59 -0.50 6.67
N TRP A 61 -12.40 -0.14 5.69
CA TRP A 61 -12.84 1.25 5.53
C TRP A 61 -13.85 1.68 6.59
N ASP A 62 -14.68 0.76 7.11
CA ASP A 62 -15.51 1.02 8.28
C ASP A 62 -14.65 1.28 9.54
N ALA A 63 -13.59 0.49 9.74
CA ALA A 63 -12.66 0.71 10.84
C ALA A 63 -11.89 2.04 10.71
N ILE A 64 -11.49 2.41 9.50
CA ILE A 64 -10.86 3.72 9.23
C ILE A 64 -11.82 4.86 9.57
N TYR A 65 -13.08 4.76 9.14
CA TYR A 65 -14.09 5.76 9.48
C TYR A 65 -14.25 5.94 10.99
N ASP A 66 -14.35 4.83 11.73
CA ASP A 66 -14.53 4.84 13.19
C ASP A 66 -13.35 5.51 13.91
N VAL A 67 -12.12 5.27 13.45
CA VAL A 67 -10.91 5.88 14.05
C VAL A 67 -10.93 7.41 13.93
N PHE A 68 -11.51 7.94 12.87
CA PHE A 68 -11.57 9.40 12.66
C PHE A 68 -12.67 10.11 13.46
N GLU A 69 -13.58 9.39 14.12
CA GLU A 69 -14.59 9.95 15.02
C GLU A 69 -15.36 11.13 14.39
N GLY A 70 -15.76 11.01 13.13
CA GLY A 70 -16.51 12.02 12.40
C GLY A 70 -15.68 13.17 11.81
N LYS A 71 -14.34 13.16 11.94
CA LYS A 71 -13.47 14.18 11.36
C LYS A 71 -13.29 14.06 9.85
N VAL A 72 -13.67 12.91 9.29
CA VAL A 72 -13.66 12.65 7.84
C VAL A 72 -15.10 12.32 7.42
N ALA A 73 -15.56 12.93 6.32
CA ALA A 73 -16.90 12.71 5.81
C ALA A 73 -17.13 11.24 5.41
N ARG A 74 -18.28 10.68 5.80
CA ARG A 74 -18.65 9.29 5.48
C ARG A 74 -18.61 9.03 3.97
N GLU A 75 -19.12 9.97 3.17
CA GLU A 75 -19.17 9.86 1.71
C GLU A 75 -17.77 9.69 1.10
N LYS A 76 -16.78 10.36 1.68
CA LYS A 76 -15.39 10.21 1.23
C LYS A 76 -14.86 8.81 1.52
N ILE A 77 -15.08 8.29 2.71
CA ILE A 77 -14.69 6.92 3.08
C ILE A 77 -15.46 5.90 2.22
N ASP A 78 -16.75 6.09 2.01
CA ASP A 78 -17.56 5.20 1.18
C ASP A 78 -17.07 5.15 -0.28
N SER A 79 -16.53 6.25 -0.80
CA SER A 79 -15.95 6.25 -2.15
C SER A 79 -14.75 5.31 -2.29
N PHE A 80 -13.94 5.12 -1.25
CA PHE A 80 -12.83 4.17 -1.22
C PHE A 80 -13.29 2.75 -0.88
N ARG A 81 -14.23 2.64 0.06
CA ARG A 81 -14.89 1.39 0.43
C ARG A 81 -15.57 0.70 -0.77
N ALA A 82 -16.04 1.48 -1.72
CA ALA A 82 -16.68 1.00 -2.95
C ALA A 82 -15.75 0.24 -3.89
N GLY A 83 -14.42 0.36 -3.73
CA GLY A 83 -13.44 -0.35 -4.53
C GLY A 83 -13.45 -1.86 -4.33
N ALA A 84 -12.88 -2.59 -5.28
CA ALA A 84 -12.76 -4.05 -5.21
C ALA A 84 -11.80 -4.51 -4.11
N GLY A 85 -10.83 -3.67 -3.75
CA GLY A 85 -9.86 -3.97 -2.72
C GLY A 85 -8.98 -2.79 -2.38
N THR A 86 -8.09 -3.01 -1.43
CA THR A 86 -7.06 -2.05 -1.00
C THR A 86 -5.73 -2.76 -0.90
N ILE A 87 -4.68 -2.09 -1.34
CA ILE A 87 -3.30 -2.55 -1.20
C ILE A 87 -2.65 -1.65 -0.15
N LEU A 88 -2.33 -2.23 1.01
CA LEU A 88 -1.67 -1.52 2.10
C LEU A 88 -0.17 -1.70 2.00
N TYR A 89 0.56 -0.60 2.06
CA TYR A 89 2.02 -0.54 1.95
C TYR A 89 2.65 -0.31 3.30
N PHE A 90 3.60 -1.19 3.66
CA PHE A 90 4.35 -1.11 4.90
C PHE A 90 5.84 -1.22 4.62
N TYR A 91 6.66 -0.76 5.56
CA TYR A 91 8.00 -1.29 5.72
C TYR A 91 8.15 -1.98 7.08
N ASP A 92 9.02 -2.96 7.12
CA ASP A 92 9.32 -3.73 8.34
C ASP A 92 10.44 -3.05 9.12
N ARG A 93 10.09 -2.47 10.25
CA ARG A 93 11.02 -1.74 11.11
C ARG A 93 12.13 -2.64 11.68
N SER A 94 11.87 -3.93 11.84
CA SER A 94 12.89 -4.88 12.31
C SER A 94 14.01 -5.08 11.29
N VAL A 95 13.67 -5.10 10.01
CA VAL A 95 14.64 -5.14 8.90
C VAL A 95 15.49 -3.87 8.90
N VAL A 96 14.87 -2.72 9.03
CA VAL A 96 15.56 -1.43 9.10
C VAL A 96 16.52 -1.39 10.30
N ALA A 97 16.07 -1.83 11.48
CA ALA A 97 16.90 -1.87 12.69
C ALA A 97 18.14 -2.77 12.53
N ALA A 98 17.95 -3.95 11.92
CA ALA A 98 19.08 -4.85 11.63
C ALA A 98 20.12 -4.22 10.71
N MET A 99 19.69 -3.46 9.71
CA MET A 99 20.61 -2.74 8.82
C MET A 99 21.31 -1.59 9.53
N GLN A 100 20.62 -0.89 10.43
CA GLN A 100 21.23 0.17 11.25
C GLN A 100 22.35 -0.37 12.14
N GLU A 101 22.16 -1.53 12.72
CA GLU A 101 23.19 -2.22 13.53
C GLU A 101 24.37 -2.67 12.68
N GLN A 102 24.12 -3.25 11.52
CA GLN A 102 25.15 -3.75 10.63
C GLN A 102 25.97 -2.64 9.96
N PHE A 103 25.35 -1.50 9.65
CA PHE A 103 25.96 -0.35 8.96
C PHE A 103 25.69 0.96 9.72
N PRO A 104 26.31 1.14 10.90
CA PRO A 104 25.99 2.28 11.78
C PRO A 104 26.26 3.64 11.16
N LEU A 105 27.18 3.73 10.19
CA LEU A 105 27.46 4.97 9.47
C LEU A 105 26.24 5.51 8.72
N TYR A 106 25.34 4.62 8.28
CA TYR A 106 24.13 4.94 7.53
C TYR A 106 22.85 4.76 8.34
N ALA A 107 22.95 4.65 9.67
CA ALA A 107 21.81 4.32 10.52
C ALA A 107 20.60 5.25 10.31
N GLU A 108 20.83 6.55 10.18
CA GLU A 108 19.76 7.53 9.98
C GLU A 108 19.15 7.47 8.56
N ASN A 109 19.87 6.90 7.60
CA ASN A 109 19.42 6.81 6.22
C ASN A 109 18.46 5.65 5.97
N PHE A 110 18.61 4.51 6.65
CA PHE A 110 17.81 3.31 6.38
C PHE A 110 16.30 3.52 6.47
N PRO A 111 15.75 4.23 7.46
CA PRO A 111 14.31 4.52 7.49
C PRO A 111 13.86 5.37 6.28
N VAL A 112 14.68 6.32 5.87
CA VAL A 112 14.41 7.16 4.69
C VAL A 112 14.43 6.33 3.42
N TRP A 113 15.43 5.47 3.27
CA TRP A 113 15.55 4.58 2.11
C TRP A 113 14.43 3.55 2.03
N ALA A 114 13.97 3.04 3.17
CA ALA A 114 12.79 2.16 3.23
C ALA A 114 11.54 2.88 2.67
N ASN A 115 11.34 4.15 3.01
CA ASN A 115 10.26 4.97 2.45
C ASN A 115 10.45 5.25 0.95
N HIS A 116 11.67 5.49 0.49
CA HIS A 116 11.96 5.64 -0.94
C HIS A 116 11.60 4.38 -1.72
N SER A 117 12.00 3.21 -1.24
CA SER A 117 11.66 1.93 -1.86
C SER A 117 10.15 1.70 -1.88
N SER A 118 9.46 2.00 -0.78
CA SER A 118 8.00 1.92 -0.73
C SER A 118 7.34 2.82 -1.77
N ALA A 119 7.82 4.04 -1.94
CA ALA A 119 7.28 4.97 -2.96
C ALA A 119 7.49 4.45 -4.39
N MET A 120 8.65 3.86 -4.67
CA MET A 120 8.91 3.22 -5.96
C MET A 120 7.96 2.04 -6.21
N LEU A 121 7.71 1.22 -5.19
CA LEU A 121 6.79 0.10 -5.26
C LEU A 121 5.34 0.58 -5.46
N GLN A 122 4.92 1.62 -4.75
CA GLN A 122 3.60 2.24 -4.92
C GLN A 122 3.38 2.69 -6.37
N LEU A 123 4.34 3.36 -6.96
CA LEU A 123 4.25 3.82 -8.35
C LEU A 123 4.23 2.64 -9.32
N ALA A 124 5.08 1.64 -9.11
CA ALA A 124 5.13 0.45 -9.95
C ALA A 124 3.80 -0.30 -9.94
N ILE A 125 3.24 -0.56 -8.77
CA ILE A 125 1.93 -1.23 -8.64
C ILE A 125 0.82 -0.38 -9.26
N TRP A 126 0.75 0.90 -8.96
CA TRP A 126 -0.27 1.80 -9.48
C TRP A 126 -0.28 1.86 -11.01
N SER A 127 0.90 1.95 -11.62
CA SER A 127 1.06 1.97 -13.07
C SER A 127 0.69 0.63 -13.70
N SER A 128 1.10 -0.48 -13.07
CA SER A 128 0.80 -1.84 -13.56
C SER A 128 -0.69 -2.19 -13.40
N LEU A 129 -1.36 -1.72 -12.36
CA LEU A 129 -2.82 -1.82 -12.25
C LEU A 129 -3.51 -1.14 -13.43
N ARG A 130 -3.01 0.03 -13.85
CA ARG A 130 -3.55 0.71 -15.04
C ARG A 130 -3.34 -0.10 -16.32
N GLU A 131 -2.22 -0.80 -16.46
CA GLU A 131 -2.00 -1.71 -17.60
C GLU A 131 -3.03 -2.84 -17.65
N LEU A 132 -3.51 -3.30 -16.49
CA LEU A 132 -4.60 -4.27 -16.39
C LEU A 132 -6.00 -3.65 -16.59
N GLY A 133 -6.10 -2.34 -16.81
CA GLY A 133 -7.38 -1.64 -16.93
C GLY A 133 -8.03 -1.26 -15.60
N ILE A 134 -7.31 -1.35 -14.49
CA ILE A 134 -7.80 -1.04 -13.13
C ILE A 134 -7.49 0.41 -12.78
N GLY A 135 -8.50 1.13 -12.33
CA GLY A 135 -8.35 2.46 -11.73
C GLY A 135 -8.09 2.36 -10.23
N ALA A 136 -7.21 3.22 -9.72
CA ALA A 136 -6.89 3.27 -8.30
C ALA A 136 -6.61 4.69 -7.83
N SER A 137 -6.68 4.91 -6.53
CA SER A 137 -6.25 6.14 -5.86
C SER A 137 -5.37 5.80 -4.66
N LEU A 138 -4.32 6.55 -4.44
CA LEU A 138 -3.42 6.39 -3.30
C LEU A 138 -3.84 7.32 -2.17
N GLN A 139 -4.00 6.77 -0.96
CA GLN A 139 -4.45 7.51 0.21
C GLN A 139 -3.43 7.42 1.36
N HIS A 140 -3.40 8.45 2.20
CA HIS A 140 -2.50 8.56 3.34
C HIS A 140 -3.31 8.96 4.58
N TYR A 141 -3.78 7.97 5.32
CA TYR A 141 -4.46 8.15 6.61
C TYR A 141 -3.60 7.76 7.81
N ASN A 142 -2.38 7.30 7.53
CA ASN A 142 -1.37 7.05 8.55
C ASN A 142 -0.85 8.39 9.14
N PRO A 143 -0.41 8.43 10.41
CA PRO A 143 -0.33 7.31 11.34
C PRO A 143 -1.63 7.02 12.12
N VAL A 144 -2.69 7.78 11.94
CA VAL A 144 -3.93 7.73 12.74
C VAL A 144 -4.56 6.33 12.73
N ILE A 145 -4.51 5.64 11.60
CA ILE A 145 -5.12 4.31 11.41
C ILE A 145 -4.21 3.14 11.80
N ASP A 146 -2.93 3.37 12.10
CA ASP A 146 -1.90 2.33 12.19
C ASP A 146 -2.23 1.23 13.20
N ALA A 147 -2.57 1.61 14.43
CA ALA A 147 -2.89 0.66 15.48
C ALA A 147 -4.12 -0.19 15.14
N ARG A 148 -5.15 0.45 14.58
CA ARG A 148 -6.40 -0.23 14.25
C ARG A 148 -6.25 -1.21 13.09
N VAL A 149 -5.45 -0.85 12.09
CA VAL A 149 -5.16 -1.72 10.93
C VAL A 149 -4.34 -2.94 11.38
N ARG A 150 -3.33 -2.74 12.21
CA ARG A 150 -2.56 -3.86 12.78
C ARG A 150 -3.43 -4.82 13.58
N GLU A 151 -4.32 -4.30 14.42
CA GLU A 151 -5.27 -5.10 15.17
C GLU A 151 -6.24 -5.87 14.25
N LEU A 152 -6.82 -5.19 13.25
CA LEU A 152 -7.82 -5.76 12.35
C LEU A 152 -7.28 -6.96 11.55
N PHE A 153 -6.03 -6.93 11.15
CA PHE A 153 -5.39 -7.96 10.32
C PHE A 153 -4.35 -8.80 11.07
N ASP A 154 -4.24 -8.64 12.38
CA ASP A 154 -3.25 -9.34 13.22
C ASP A 154 -1.83 -9.22 12.66
N LEU A 155 -1.41 -8.00 12.37
CA LEU A 155 -0.11 -7.71 11.78
C LEU A 155 0.95 -7.48 12.86
N PRO A 156 2.24 -7.79 12.57
CA PRO A 156 3.34 -7.49 13.47
C PRO A 156 3.41 -6.00 13.82
N GLU A 157 3.80 -5.69 15.05
CA GLU A 157 3.98 -4.31 15.51
C GLU A 157 5.06 -3.56 14.72
N GLU A 158 6.03 -4.31 14.17
CA GLU A 158 7.13 -3.80 13.37
C GLU A 158 6.69 -3.30 11.98
N TYR A 159 5.49 -3.62 11.54
CA TYR A 159 4.96 -3.14 10.26
C TYR A 159 4.48 -1.70 10.40
N VAL A 160 5.18 -0.80 9.72
CA VAL A 160 4.86 0.64 9.68
C VAL A 160 4.13 0.96 8.39
N ILE A 161 2.90 1.49 8.50
CA ILE A 161 2.10 1.88 7.32
C ILE A 161 2.76 3.08 6.63
N VAL A 162 2.90 2.98 5.32
CA VAL A 162 3.36 4.10 4.47
C VAL A 162 2.21 4.71 3.69
N ALA A 163 1.33 3.88 3.12
CA ALA A 163 0.18 4.31 2.31
C ALA A 163 -0.82 3.17 2.11
N GLY A 164 -1.95 3.48 1.50
CA GLY A 164 -2.95 2.50 1.07
C GLY A 164 -3.84 3.00 -0.06
#